data_9ea40ed6bd4af87869f1c62b851d18e4
#
_entry.id   9ea40ed6bd4af87869f1c62b851d18e4
#
_cell.length_a   1.000
_cell.length_b   1.000
_cell.length_c   1.000
_cell.angle_alpha   90.00
_cell.angle_beta   90.00
_cell.angle_gamma   90.00
#
_symmetry.space_group_name_H-M   'P 1'
#
loop_
_entity.id
_entity.type
_entity.pdbx_description
1 polymer ?
#
loop_
_entity_poly.entity_id
_entity_poly.type
_entity_poly.pdbx_seq_one_letter_code
_entity_poly.pdbx_strand_id
1 'polypeptide(L)'
;MKTSEFVSMLATGIVPTHPHVIARRFTTALFFGLTGATCMVVAIYGVRGDMPQMLTTPLFWLKVGFPLAVVGASLFVAMRLSRPGADMAMAWVTLAIPLVLIWLTALVVIVAAPPTLRLQLVLGKTWQVCTMNIVILSAPTFVAVFWAMKGLAPTRPIIAGAAAGLLSGAQAVLVYTLYCVEMTVPFWGVWYVLGMAVPTVLGGLIGPRVLRW
;
A
#
# COMPACT_ATOMS: atom_id res chain seq x y z
N MET A 1 -17.34 -17.29 44.03
CA MET A 1 -16.81 -16.02 43.56
C MET A 1 -17.84 -15.39 42.65
N LYS A 2 -18.30 -14.17 42.94
CA LYS A 2 -19.30 -13.48 42.10
C LYS A 2 -18.61 -12.98 40.82
N THR A 3 -19.30 -12.98 39.68
CA THR A 3 -18.74 -12.56 38.38
C THR A 3 -18.16 -11.13 38.47
N SER A 4 -18.78 -10.25 39.28
CA SER A 4 -18.31 -8.88 39.54
C SER A 4 -16.94 -8.81 40.25
N GLU A 5 -16.67 -9.73 41.19
CA GLU A 5 -15.38 -9.82 41.88
C GLU A 5 -14.27 -10.30 40.95
N PHE A 6 -14.60 -11.26 40.07
CA PHE A 6 -13.68 -11.74 39.07
C PHE A 6 -13.34 -10.65 38.03
N VAL A 7 -14.32 -9.91 37.56
CA VAL A 7 -14.11 -8.78 36.64
C VAL A 7 -13.27 -7.69 37.28
N SER A 8 -13.54 -7.30 38.53
CA SER A 8 -12.71 -6.29 39.23
C SER A 8 -11.29 -6.78 39.51
N MET A 9 -11.09 -8.06 39.80
CA MET A 9 -9.76 -8.64 39.95
C MET A 9 -8.95 -8.63 38.65
N LEU A 10 -9.60 -8.93 37.52
CA LEU A 10 -8.96 -8.86 36.19
C LEU A 10 -8.71 -7.41 35.74
N ALA A 11 -9.52 -6.46 36.19
CA ALA A 11 -9.36 -5.04 35.88
C ALA A 11 -8.28 -4.33 36.74
N THR A 12 -7.90 -4.94 37.91
CA THR A 12 -6.85 -4.40 38.76
C THR A 12 -5.49 -4.59 38.11
N GLY A 13 -4.77 -3.50 37.85
CA GLY A 13 -3.43 -3.52 37.26
C GLY A 13 -3.37 -3.31 35.75
N ILE A 14 -4.48 -3.08 35.07
CA ILE A 14 -4.48 -2.72 33.64
C ILE A 14 -3.98 -1.27 33.51
N VAL A 15 -2.77 -1.13 32.95
CA VAL A 15 -2.24 0.20 32.60
C VAL A 15 -2.96 0.69 31.32
N PRO A 16 -3.56 1.89 31.32
CA PRO A 16 -4.21 2.44 30.14
C PRO A 16 -3.20 2.56 28.98
N THR A 17 -3.51 1.95 27.85
CA THR A 17 -2.70 2.13 26.63
C THR A 17 -2.93 3.52 26.05
N HIS A 18 -1.86 4.19 25.61
CA HIS A 18 -1.96 5.50 24.98
C HIS A 18 -2.88 5.44 23.76
N PRO A 19 -3.85 6.37 23.60
CA PRO A 19 -4.85 6.34 22.53
C PRO A 19 -4.26 6.39 21.11
N HIS A 20 -3.03 6.90 20.98
CA HIS A 20 -2.35 7.08 19.69
C HIS A 20 -1.30 6.01 19.35
N VAL A 21 -1.23 4.88 20.07
CA VAL A 21 -0.22 3.83 19.84
C VAL A 21 -0.27 3.32 18.41
N ILE A 22 -1.46 3.05 17.87
CA ILE A 22 -1.65 2.54 16.50
C ILE A 22 -1.11 3.56 15.49
N ALA A 23 -1.57 4.81 15.58
CA ALA A 23 -1.15 5.87 14.66
C ALA A 23 0.37 6.07 14.70
N ARG A 24 0.97 6.16 15.89
CA ARG A 24 2.42 6.32 16.06
C ARG A 24 3.21 5.18 15.43
N ARG A 25 2.79 3.92 15.63
CA ARG A 25 3.47 2.75 15.02
C ARG A 25 3.43 2.78 13.50
N PHE A 26 2.26 3.07 12.92
CA PHE A 26 2.15 3.16 11.47
C PHE A 26 2.90 4.36 10.89
N THR A 27 2.85 5.53 11.53
CA THR A 27 3.62 6.71 11.09
C THR A 27 5.11 6.41 11.08
N THR A 28 5.62 5.80 12.15
CA THR A 28 7.03 5.40 12.23
C THR A 28 7.40 4.39 11.14
N ALA A 29 6.56 3.36 10.94
CA ALA A 29 6.80 2.34 9.92
C ALA A 29 6.78 2.94 8.50
N LEU A 30 5.82 3.81 8.19
CA LEU A 30 5.73 4.47 6.90
C LEU A 30 6.90 5.42 6.65
N PHE A 31 7.34 6.15 7.68
CA PHE A 31 8.49 7.03 7.58
C PHE A 31 9.78 6.24 7.22
N PHE A 32 10.10 5.19 7.97
CA PHE A 32 11.27 4.37 7.69
C PHE A 32 11.15 3.60 6.37
N GLY A 33 9.95 3.10 6.06
CA GLY A 33 9.67 2.44 4.80
C GLY A 33 9.85 3.36 3.61
N LEU A 34 9.30 4.59 3.68
CA LEU A 34 9.42 5.60 2.64
C LEU A 34 10.90 6.02 2.43
N THR A 35 11.59 6.30 3.53
CA THR A 35 13.01 6.67 3.47
C THR A 35 13.84 5.54 2.85
N GLY A 36 13.65 4.30 3.29
CA GLY A 36 14.36 3.13 2.76
C GLY A 36 14.08 2.91 1.27
N ALA A 37 12.80 2.96 0.84
CA ALA A 37 12.43 2.82 -0.57
C ALA A 37 13.00 3.97 -1.43
N THR A 38 12.96 5.21 -0.92
CA THR A 38 13.53 6.37 -1.63
C THR A 38 15.04 6.25 -1.78
N CYS A 39 15.76 5.87 -0.72
CA CYS A 39 17.20 5.59 -0.80
C CYS A 39 17.52 4.51 -1.84
N MET A 40 16.70 3.44 -1.89
CA MET A 40 16.87 2.39 -2.90
C MET A 40 16.63 2.91 -4.32
N VAL A 41 15.60 3.72 -4.56
CA VAL A 41 15.36 4.31 -5.88
C VAL A 41 16.56 5.17 -6.29
N VAL A 42 17.02 6.06 -5.43
CA VAL A 42 18.13 6.96 -5.75
C VAL A 42 19.44 6.20 -5.98
N ALA A 43 19.73 5.16 -5.17
CA ALA A 43 20.96 4.41 -5.24
C ALA A 43 21.03 3.41 -6.41
N ILE A 44 19.90 2.75 -6.74
CA ILE A 44 19.88 1.64 -7.71
C ILE A 44 19.43 2.12 -9.10
N TYR A 45 18.37 2.94 -9.14
CA TYR A 45 17.71 3.32 -10.41
C TYR A 45 18.04 4.76 -10.84
N GLY A 46 18.35 5.64 -9.89
CA GLY A 46 18.44 7.08 -10.11
C GLY A 46 17.07 7.76 -10.24
N VAL A 47 17.06 9.06 -10.19
CA VAL A 47 15.88 9.90 -10.44
C VAL A 47 15.88 10.30 -11.92
N ARG A 48 14.70 10.28 -12.56
CA ARG A 48 14.57 10.67 -13.97
C ARG A 48 15.01 12.12 -14.18
N GLY A 49 15.80 12.38 -15.26
CA GLY A 49 16.41 13.68 -15.52
C GLY A 49 15.42 14.77 -15.95
N ASP A 50 14.21 14.40 -16.41
CA ASP A 50 13.16 15.31 -16.86
C ASP A 50 12.14 15.68 -15.76
N MET A 51 12.47 15.40 -14.47
CA MET A 51 11.60 15.71 -13.32
C MET A 51 11.08 17.15 -13.30
N PRO A 52 11.87 18.20 -13.54
CA PRO A 52 11.36 19.57 -13.50
C PRO A 52 10.23 19.81 -14.51
N GLN A 53 10.32 19.20 -15.68
CA GLN A 53 9.27 19.29 -16.72
C GLN A 53 8.04 18.49 -16.34
N MET A 54 8.22 17.32 -15.72
CA MET A 54 7.10 16.45 -15.29
C MET A 54 6.27 17.09 -14.18
N LEU A 55 6.88 17.82 -13.25
CA LEU A 55 6.17 18.50 -12.17
C LEU A 55 5.14 19.54 -12.66
N THR A 56 5.33 20.09 -13.87
CA THR A 56 4.38 21.02 -14.51
C THR A 56 3.24 20.31 -15.24
N THR A 57 3.31 18.96 -15.40
CA THR A 57 2.35 18.19 -16.18
C THR A 57 1.23 17.66 -15.27
N PRO A 58 -0.07 17.99 -15.54
CA PRO A 58 -1.19 17.49 -14.73
C PRO A 58 -1.25 15.96 -14.66
N LEU A 59 -0.88 15.28 -15.75
CA LEU A 59 -0.86 13.82 -15.82
C LEU A 59 0.12 13.18 -14.83
N PHE A 60 1.24 13.85 -14.52
CA PHE A 60 2.19 13.39 -13.49
C PHE A 60 1.54 13.38 -12.10
N TRP A 61 0.77 14.39 -11.77
CA TRP A 61 0.08 14.47 -10.49
C TRP A 61 -1.04 13.42 -10.37
N LEU A 62 -1.70 13.09 -11.48
CA LEU A 62 -2.63 11.95 -11.52
C LEU A 62 -1.90 10.62 -11.28
N LYS A 63 -0.73 10.44 -11.90
CA LYS A 63 0.15 9.28 -11.68
C LYS A 63 0.60 9.12 -10.23
N VAL A 64 0.90 10.20 -9.54
CA VAL A 64 1.27 10.22 -8.11
C VAL A 64 0.03 10.06 -7.23
N GLY A 65 -1.07 10.70 -7.60
CA GLY A 65 -2.33 10.70 -6.86
C GLY A 65 -2.94 9.30 -6.71
N PHE A 66 -2.84 8.47 -7.74
CA PHE A 66 -3.34 7.09 -7.68
C PHE A 66 -2.68 6.26 -6.56
N PRO A 67 -1.37 6.05 -6.53
CA PRO A 67 -0.76 5.28 -5.46
C PRO A 67 -0.88 5.97 -4.09
N LEU A 68 -0.90 7.28 -4.03
CA LEU A 68 -1.14 8.02 -2.78
C LEU A 68 -2.53 7.72 -2.21
N ALA A 69 -3.57 7.68 -3.05
CA ALA A 69 -4.92 7.30 -2.66
C ALA A 69 -4.97 5.84 -2.15
N VAL A 70 -4.25 4.92 -2.82
CA VAL A 70 -4.17 3.52 -2.36
C VAL A 70 -3.40 3.41 -1.05
N VAL A 71 -2.33 4.20 -0.82
CA VAL A 71 -1.63 4.27 0.48
C VAL A 71 -2.59 4.71 1.58
N GLY A 72 -3.34 5.80 1.38
CA GLY A 72 -4.32 6.26 2.37
C GLY A 72 -5.40 5.22 2.67
N ALA A 73 -5.98 4.61 1.64
CA ALA A 73 -7.01 3.59 1.78
C ALA A 73 -6.49 2.32 2.46
N SER A 74 -5.33 1.80 2.04
CA SER A 74 -4.72 0.60 2.64
C SER A 74 -4.23 0.85 4.07
N LEU A 75 -3.74 2.05 4.39
CA LEU A 75 -3.43 2.45 5.76
C LEU A 75 -4.69 2.45 6.64
N PHE A 76 -5.79 3.00 6.14
CA PHE A 76 -7.07 2.98 6.86
C PHE A 76 -7.55 1.56 7.12
N VAL A 77 -7.48 0.66 6.12
CA VAL A 77 -7.77 -0.78 6.29
C VAL A 77 -6.85 -1.41 7.34
N ALA A 78 -5.54 -1.20 7.26
CA ALA A 78 -4.57 -1.78 8.19
C ALA A 78 -4.78 -1.30 9.64
N MET A 79 -5.07 -0.01 9.83
CA MET A 79 -5.38 0.55 11.16
C MET A 79 -6.68 0.01 11.74
N ARG A 80 -7.71 -0.22 10.91
CA ARG A 80 -8.97 -0.85 11.32
C ARG A 80 -8.78 -2.31 11.71
N LEU A 81 -8.02 -3.08 10.93
CA LEU A 81 -7.70 -4.50 11.22
C LEU A 81 -6.84 -4.66 12.49
N SER A 82 -6.14 -3.62 12.90
CA SER A 82 -5.37 -3.58 14.15
C SER A 82 -6.24 -3.36 15.39
N ARG A 83 -7.55 -3.13 15.23
CA ARG A 83 -8.52 -2.96 16.32
C ARG A 83 -9.49 -4.15 16.33
N PRO A 84 -9.57 -4.94 17.42
CA PRO A 84 -10.57 -6.00 17.54
C PRO A 84 -12.00 -5.44 17.40
N GLY A 85 -12.85 -6.13 16.62
CA GLY A 85 -14.26 -5.76 16.48
C GLY A 85 -14.56 -4.52 15.63
N ALA A 86 -13.57 -3.91 14.97
CA ALA A 86 -13.82 -2.76 14.11
C ALA A 86 -14.64 -3.14 12.86
N ASP A 87 -15.65 -2.33 12.54
CA ASP A 87 -16.40 -2.48 11.29
C ASP A 87 -15.50 -2.17 10.08
N MET A 88 -15.54 -3.04 9.08
CA MET A 88 -14.69 -3.00 7.90
C MET A 88 -15.39 -2.51 6.64
N ALA A 89 -16.73 -2.32 6.65
CA ALA A 89 -17.49 -1.99 5.45
C ALA A 89 -16.95 -0.75 4.75
N MET A 90 -16.81 0.36 5.46
CA MET A 90 -16.28 1.62 4.91
C MET A 90 -14.81 1.50 4.49
N ALA A 91 -14.02 0.66 5.15
CA ALA A 91 -12.62 0.47 4.80
C ALA A 91 -12.46 -0.24 3.45
N TRP A 92 -13.30 -1.21 3.15
CA TRP A 92 -13.31 -1.86 1.83
C TRP A 92 -13.79 -0.93 0.72
N VAL A 93 -14.79 -0.12 0.99
CA VAL A 93 -15.27 0.88 0.02
C VAL A 93 -14.17 1.90 -0.30
N THR A 94 -13.50 2.45 0.71
CA THR A 94 -12.39 3.41 0.49
C THR A 94 -11.24 2.80 -0.31
N LEU A 95 -10.97 1.51 -0.14
CA LEU A 95 -9.95 0.79 -0.91
C LEU A 95 -10.39 0.52 -2.36
N ALA A 96 -11.65 0.20 -2.58
CA ALA A 96 -12.18 -0.08 -3.91
C ALA A 96 -12.19 1.17 -4.82
N ILE A 97 -12.45 2.35 -4.27
CA ILE A 97 -12.58 3.59 -5.03
C ILE A 97 -11.36 3.88 -5.94
N PRO A 98 -10.12 3.99 -5.45
CA PRO A 98 -8.98 4.30 -6.32
C PRO A 98 -8.70 3.21 -7.36
N LEU A 99 -8.95 1.94 -7.04
CA LEU A 99 -8.76 0.82 -7.97
C LEU A 99 -9.82 0.83 -9.09
N VAL A 100 -11.08 1.08 -8.76
CA VAL A 100 -12.15 1.19 -9.75
C VAL A 100 -11.93 2.39 -10.63
N LEU A 101 -11.57 3.55 -10.08
CA LEU A 101 -11.33 4.78 -10.84
C LEU A 101 -10.19 4.61 -11.84
N ILE A 102 -9.07 3.99 -11.44
CA ILE A 102 -7.95 3.80 -12.37
C ILE A 102 -8.32 2.83 -13.50
N TRP A 103 -9.12 1.78 -13.24
CA TRP A 103 -9.54 0.84 -14.26
C TRP A 103 -10.60 1.43 -15.19
N LEU A 104 -11.53 2.23 -14.67
CA LEU A 104 -12.51 2.95 -15.51
C LEU A 104 -11.81 3.96 -16.42
N THR A 105 -10.86 4.74 -15.90
CA THR A 105 -10.10 5.68 -16.73
C THR A 105 -9.21 4.97 -17.74
N ALA A 106 -8.59 3.84 -17.37
CA ALA A 106 -7.83 3.00 -18.28
C ALA A 106 -8.72 2.45 -19.43
N LEU A 107 -9.92 1.97 -19.08
CA LEU A 107 -10.90 1.48 -20.06
C LEU A 107 -11.31 2.57 -21.06
N VAL A 108 -11.64 3.77 -20.56
CA VAL A 108 -11.99 4.92 -21.42
C VAL A 108 -10.85 5.24 -22.40
N VAL A 109 -9.60 5.28 -21.91
CA VAL A 109 -8.42 5.55 -22.75
C VAL A 109 -8.22 4.45 -23.81
N ILE A 110 -8.39 3.18 -23.45
CA ILE A 110 -8.23 2.05 -24.38
C ILE A 110 -9.34 2.06 -25.46
N VAL A 111 -10.57 2.32 -25.07
CA VAL A 111 -11.71 2.35 -26.01
C VAL A 111 -11.58 3.51 -26.98
N ALA A 112 -11.15 4.69 -26.51
CA ALA A 112 -10.94 5.87 -27.34
C ALA A 112 -9.73 5.77 -28.28
N ALA A 113 -8.76 4.88 -27.96
CA ALA A 113 -7.55 4.72 -28.76
C ALA A 113 -7.77 3.85 -30.02
N PRO A 114 -7.05 4.13 -31.13
CA PRO A 114 -7.02 3.27 -32.29
C PRO A 114 -6.58 1.84 -31.94
N PRO A 115 -7.17 0.79 -32.56
CA PRO A 115 -6.87 -0.61 -32.24
C PRO A 115 -5.37 -0.96 -32.26
N THR A 116 -4.62 -0.36 -33.18
CA THR A 116 -3.18 -0.56 -33.36
C THR A 116 -2.34 -0.07 -32.17
N LEU A 117 -2.82 0.92 -31.42
CA LEU A 117 -2.09 1.50 -30.29
C LEU A 117 -2.48 0.92 -28.94
N ARG A 118 -3.60 0.20 -28.85
CA ARG A 118 -4.14 -0.30 -27.57
C ARG A 118 -3.15 -1.18 -26.81
N LEU A 119 -2.51 -2.12 -27.49
CA LEU A 119 -1.54 -3.00 -26.88
C LEU A 119 -0.32 -2.23 -26.36
N GLN A 120 0.15 -1.25 -27.12
CA GLN A 120 1.28 -0.41 -26.75
C GLN A 120 0.97 0.47 -25.53
N LEU A 121 -0.26 0.96 -25.41
CA LEU A 121 -0.70 1.75 -24.24
C LEU A 121 -0.71 0.91 -22.94
N VAL A 122 -0.99 -0.39 -23.05
CA VAL A 122 -1.02 -1.31 -21.90
C VAL A 122 0.39 -1.79 -21.56
N LEU A 123 1.16 -2.22 -22.56
CA LEU A 123 2.49 -2.78 -22.32
C LEU A 123 3.51 -1.69 -21.99
N GLY A 124 3.44 -0.51 -22.63
CA GLY A 124 4.48 0.49 -22.51
C GLY A 124 5.85 -0.04 -22.96
N LYS A 125 6.92 0.59 -22.51
CA LYS A 125 8.31 0.19 -22.81
C LYS A 125 8.95 -0.60 -21.66
N THR A 126 8.45 -0.45 -20.42
CA THR A 126 9.12 -0.95 -19.20
C THR A 126 8.32 -2.02 -18.45
N TRP A 127 7.33 -2.63 -19.10
CA TRP A 127 6.43 -3.60 -18.48
C TRP A 127 7.14 -4.81 -17.84
N GLN A 128 8.23 -5.29 -18.46
CA GLN A 128 8.99 -6.47 -18.02
C GLN A 128 9.64 -6.29 -16.65
N VAL A 129 10.05 -5.06 -16.32
CA VAL A 129 10.80 -4.76 -15.09
C VAL A 129 9.94 -4.01 -14.05
N CYS A 130 8.84 -3.40 -14.45
CA CYS A 130 8.02 -2.54 -13.61
C CYS A 130 7.54 -3.27 -12.34
N THR A 131 6.88 -4.42 -12.50
CA THR A 131 6.36 -5.22 -11.38
C THR A 131 7.47 -5.65 -10.43
N MET A 132 8.60 -6.15 -10.96
CA MET A 132 9.73 -6.60 -10.14
C MET A 132 10.34 -5.45 -9.35
N ASN A 133 10.54 -4.30 -9.99
CA ASN A 133 11.08 -3.11 -9.31
C ASN A 133 10.17 -2.66 -8.14
N ILE A 134 8.85 -2.66 -8.34
CA ILE A 134 7.90 -2.33 -7.27
C ILE A 134 8.00 -3.34 -6.12
N VAL A 135 8.09 -4.64 -6.42
CA VAL A 135 8.23 -5.68 -5.39
C VAL A 135 9.52 -5.48 -4.58
N ILE A 136 10.64 -5.23 -5.23
CA ILE A 136 11.92 -4.97 -4.56
C ILE A 136 11.82 -3.72 -3.67
N LEU A 137 11.26 -2.63 -4.19
CA LEU A 137 11.10 -1.38 -3.47
C LEU A 137 10.09 -1.47 -2.31
N SER A 138 9.19 -2.45 -2.34
CA SER A 138 8.24 -2.67 -1.24
C SER A 138 8.89 -3.26 0.02
N ALA A 139 10.07 -3.88 -0.08
CA ALA A 139 10.69 -4.63 1.00
C ALA A 139 10.92 -3.80 2.28
N PRO A 140 11.47 -2.58 2.27
CA PRO A 140 11.67 -1.80 3.48
C PRO A 140 10.36 -1.48 4.20
N THR A 141 9.33 -1.06 3.43
CA THR A 141 8.00 -0.75 3.97
C THR A 141 7.32 -2.03 4.48
N PHE A 142 7.46 -3.14 3.77
CA PHE A 142 6.89 -4.43 4.16
C PHE A 142 7.38 -4.85 5.54
N VAL A 143 8.68 -4.84 5.75
CA VAL A 143 9.28 -5.16 7.06
C VAL A 143 8.80 -4.21 8.15
N ALA A 144 8.81 -2.90 7.89
CA ALA A 144 8.42 -1.89 8.86
C ALA A 144 6.94 -1.98 9.25
N VAL A 145 6.03 -2.20 8.27
CA VAL A 145 4.58 -2.31 8.53
C VAL A 145 4.26 -3.61 9.27
N PHE A 146 4.90 -4.74 8.91
CA PHE A 146 4.76 -5.99 9.66
C PHE A 146 5.22 -5.85 11.10
N TRP A 147 6.36 -5.17 11.34
CA TRP A 147 6.82 -4.85 12.68
C TRP A 147 5.80 -4.01 13.46
N ALA A 148 5.21 -2.99 12.84
CA ALA A 148 4.18 -2.17 13.47
C ALA A 148 2.92 -2.99 13.84
N MET A 149 2.45 -3.86 12.94
CA MET A 149 1.25 -4.67 13.13
C MET A 149 1.45 -5.81 14.14
N LYS A 150 2.63 -6.42 14.19
CA LYS A 150 2.94 -7.48 15.16
C LYS A 150 2.72 -7.01 16.59
N GLY A 151 3.03 -5.75 16.90
CA GLY A 151 2.81 -5.18 18.23
C GLY A 151 1.36 -4.79 18.53
N LEU A 152 0.41 -5.00 17.60
CA LEU A 152 -1.01 -4.66 17.75
C LEU A 152 -1.93 -5.88 17.81
N ALA A 153 -1.38 -7.10 17.65
CA ALA A 153 -2.07 -8.39 17.75
C ALA A 153 -3.41 -8.47 16.96
N PRO A 154 -3.39 -8.34 15.62
CA PRO A 154 -4.60 -8.36 14.81
C PRO A 154 -5.32 -9.71 14.89
N THR A 155 -6.66 -9.70 14.98
CA THR A 155 -7.49 -10.91 15.12
C THR A 155 -7.65 -11.69 13.81
N ARG A 156 -7.39 -11.07 12.64
CA ARG A 156 -7.49 -11.68 11.31
C ARG A 156 -6.12 -11.60 10.59
N PRO A 157 -5.16 -12.46 10.94
CA PRO A 157 -3.77 -12.31 10.51
C PRO A 157 -3.56 -12.41 9.00
N ILE A 158 -4.38 -13.19 8.27
CA ILE A 158 -4.30 -13.29 6.80
C ILE A 158 -4.65 -11.94 6.16
N ILE A 159 -5.81 -11.39 6.53
CA ILE A 159 -6.29 -10.12 5.94
C ILE A 159 -5.42 -8.95 6.38
N ALA A 160 -4.97 -8.97 7.65
CA ALA A 160 -4.05 -7.98 8.19
C ALA A 160 -2.71 -8.00 7.46
N GLY A 161 -2.17 -9.19 7.21
CA GLY A 161 -0.95 -9.36 6.42
C GLY A 161 -1.12 -8.90 4.97
N ALA A 162 -2.25 -9.22 4.32
CA ALA A 162 -2.56 -8.74 2.99
C ALA A 162 -2.65 -7.20 2.94
N ALA A 163 -3.31 -6.57 3.92
CA ALA A 163 -3.39 -5.12 4.03
C ALA A 163 -2.00 -4.48 4.25
N ALA A 164 -1.14 -5.11 5.06
CA ALA A 164 0.25 -4.69 5.24
C ALA A 164 1.05 -4.76 3.93
N GLY A 165 0.88 -5.86 3.18
CA GLY A 165 1.49 -6.04 1.88
C GLY A 165 1.02 -5.01 0.85
N LEU A 166 -0.30 -4.73 0.80
CA LEU A 166 -0.86 -3.73 -0.10
C LEU A 166 -0.36 -2.33 0.22
N LEU A 167 -0.32 -1.96 1.50
CA LEU A 167 0.23 -0.69 1.96
C LEU A 167 1.69 -0.53 1.54
N SER A 168 2.47 -1.60 1.67
CA SER A 168 3.88 -1.62 1.29
C SER A 168 4.07 -1.50 -0.22
N GLY A 169 3.27 -2.22 -1.00
CA GLY A 169 3.28 -2.14 -2.46
C GLY A 169 2.84 -0.77 -2.96
N ALA A 170 1.80 -0.18 -2.37
CA ALA A 170 1.32 1.14 -2.74
C ALA A 170 2.36 2.24 -2.46
N GLN A 171 3.04 2.16 -1.30
CA GLN A 171 4.13 3.07 -0.98
C GLN A 171 5.34 2.89 -1.92
N ALA A 172 5.66 1.66 -2.31
CA ALA A 172 6.70 1.37 -3.29
C ALA A 172 6.36 1.97 -4.66
N VAL A 173 5.11 1.84 -5.12
CA VAL A 173 4.65 2.47 -6.36
C VAL A 173 4.78 3.98 -6.28
N LEU A 174 4.40 4.60 -5.16
CA LEU A 174 4.54 6.04 -4.95
C LEU A 174 5.98 6.50 -5.15
N VAL A 175 6.94 5.80 -4.55
CA VAL A 175 8.38 6.11 -4.73
C VAL A 175 8.86 5.79 -6.14
N TYR A 176 8.37 4.70 -6.75
CA TYR A 176 8.72 4.30 -8.10
C TYR A 176 8.30 5.32 -9.17
N THR A 177 7.31 6.21 -8.89
CA THR A 177 6.95 7.31 -9.78
C THR A 177 8.12 8.26 -10.07
N LEU A 178 9.11 8.36 -9.17
CA LEU A 178 10.31 9.19 -9.34
C LEU A 178 11.25 8.67 -10.45
N TYR A 179 11.16 7.39 -10.76
CA TYR A 179 11.99 6.73 -11.77
C TYR A 179 11.22 6.39 -13.05
N CYS A 180 9.99 5.87 -12.92
CA CYS A 180 9.23 5.32 -14.03
C CYS A 180 8.84 6.38 -15.07
N VAL A 181 9.24 6.18 -16.32
CA VAL A 181 9.00 7.11 -17.45
C VAL A 181 7.61 6.96 -18.07
N GLU A 182 6.90 5.87 -17.77
CA GLU A 182 5.59 5.58 -18.38
C GLU A 182 4.53 6.56 -17.90
N MET A 183 3.80 7.16 -18.86
CA MET A 183 2.81 8.19 -18.59
C MET A 183 1.40 7.80 -19.10
N THR A 184 1.14 6.51 -19.31
CA THR A 184 -0.15 6.02 -19.79
C THR A 184 -0.98 5.39 -18.67
N VAL A 185 -2.25 5.80 -18.57
CA VAL A 185 -3.15 5.29 -17.51
C VAL A 185 -3.39 3.78 -17.61
N PRO A 186 -3.58 3.17 -18.81
CA PRO A 186 -3.69 1.71 -18.92
C PRO A 186 -2.47 0.95 -18.39
N PHE A 187 -1.27 1.49 -18.58
CA PHE A 187 -0.06 0.91 -18.00
C PHE A 187 -0.12 0.87 -16.45
N TRP A 188 -0.49 1.98 -15.81
CA TRP A 188 -0.59 2.02 -14.36
C TRP A 188 -1.68 1.09 -13.82
N GLY A 189 -2.83 1.05 -14.50
CA GLY A 189 -3.95 0.18 -14.12
C GLY A 189 -3.61 -1.31 -14.13
N VAL A 190 -2.63 -1.74 -14.93
CA VAL A 190 -2.18 -3.14 -15.00
C VAL A 190 -0.93 -3.34 -14.16
N TRP A 191 0.18 -2.69 -14.50
CA TRP A 191 1.50 -3.03 -13.95
C TRP A 191 1.74 -2.51 -12.54
N TYR A 192 1.18 -1.35 -12.18
CA TYR A 192 1.25 -0.88 -10.81
C TYR A 192 0.37 -1.72 -9.89
N VAL A 193 -0.84 -2.07 -10.36
CA VAL A 193 -1.74 -2.93 -9.58
C VAL A 193 -1.14 -4.32 -9.40
N LEU A 194 -0.53 -4.92 -10.44
CA LEU A 194 0.20 -6.19 -10.32
C LEU A 194 1.39 -6.06 -9.35
N GLY A 195 2.14 -4.96 -9.44
CA GLY A 195 3.24 -4.68 -8.53
C GLY A 195 2.80 -4.59 -7.06
N MET A 196 1.60 -4.03 -6.78
CA MET A 196 1.00 -4.02 -5.44
C MET A 196 0.43 -5.39 -5.04
N ALA A 197 -0.10 -6.17 -6.00
CA ALA A 197 -0.72 -7.47 -5.71
C ALA A 197 0.29 -8.50 -5.19
N VAL A 198 1.53 -8.49 -5.69
CA VAL A 198 2.55 -9.44 -5.23
C VAL A 198 2.84 -9.30 -3.73
N PRO A 199 3.23 -8.12 -3.19
CA PRO A 199 3.43 -7.99 -1.75
C PRO A 199 2.14 -8.18 -0.94
N THR A 200 0.95 -7.91 -1.52
CA THR A 200 -0.35 -8.21 -0.91
C THR A 200 -0.53 -9.70 -0.66
N VAL A 201 -0.29 -10.51 -1.69
CA VAL A 201 -0.39 -11.98 -1.59
C VAL A 201 0.66 -12.52 -0.62
N LEU A 202 1.92 -12.08 -0.75
CA LEU A 202 2.99 -12.46 0.17
C LEU A 202 2.65 -12.10 1.62
N GLY A 203 2.09 -10.91 1.83
CA GLY A 203 1.65 -10.46 3.13
C GLY A 203 0.56 -11.35 3.73
N GLY A 204 -0.43 -11.73 2.92
CA GLY A 204 -1.48 -12.66 3.33
C GLY A 204 -0.96 -14.05 3.71
N LEU A 205 0.03 -14.57 2.99
CA LEU A 205 0.65 -15.87 3.26
C LEU A 205 1.55 -15.85 4.51
N ILE A 206 2.30 -14.78 4.70
CA ILE A 206 3.22 -14.60 5.83
C ILE A 206 2.48 -14.18 7.11
N GLY A 207 1.40 -13.44 6.97
CA GLY A 207 0.61 -12.89 8.08
C GLY A 207 0.29 -13.88 9.19
N PRO A 208 -0.25 -15.11 8.89
CA PRO A 208 -0.55 -16.11 9.91
C PRO A 208 0.66 -16.60 10.71
N ARG A 209 1.86 -16.50 10.16
CA ARG A 209 3.09 -16.91 10.84
C ARG A 209 3.71 -15.80 11.69
N VAL A 210 3.68 -14.56 11.20
CA VAL A 210 4.39 -13.43 11.80
C VAL A 210 3.51 -12.63 12.77
N LEU A 211 2.20 -12.53 12.49
CA LEU A 211 1.24 -11.74 13.26
C LEU A 211 0.51 -12.56 14.34
N ARG A 212 0.80 -13.86 14.48
CA ARG A 212 0.31 -14.66 15.62
C ARG A 212 1.00 -14.20 16.91
N TRP A 213 0.26 -14.18 17.97
CA TRP A 213 0.66 -13.87 19.37
C TRP A 213 0.25 -14.99 20.30
#